data_21dc9f0f09ba578e0819bc59812a1961
#
_entry.id   21dc9f0f09ba578e0819bc59812a1961
#
_cell.length_a   1.000
_cell.length_b   1.000
_cell.length_c   1.000
_cell.angle_alpha   90.00
_cell.angle_beta   90.00
_cell.angle_gamma   90.00
#
_symmetry.space_group_name_H-M   'P 1'
#
loop_
_entity.id
_entity.type
_entity.pdbx_description
1 polymer ?
#
loop_
_entity_poly.entity_id
_entity_poly.type
_entity_poly.pdbx_seq_one_letter_code
_entity_poly.pdbx_strand_id
1 'polypeptide(L)'
;MQTVAQSWLVYKLTGSGLLLGAVGFASQIPVFLFAPLGGITADRSNRQRVVIATQVASMILALVLAALTLTHRVTVKEIFVLAALLGVVNAFDIPGRQAFLVDMVGKEDLMNAIALNSSMFNGARVVGPAVAGVLVARLGEGWCFFANGVSYIAVITGLLMMNVHAPARASLGTSPFEHIIEGFRFVGKTAPIRALLVLLGVVSMTGMPYVVLMPIFADRILHRGGQELASLIGSQDLGAVRLGILMGAAGVGALLGALTLAMRSGVKGLGTWVSVCCAGFGVSLILFAFSTSFWLSVLLLLPVGYFIMLQMASSNTLIQAMVPDALRGRTMAVYSMMFMGLAPVGALLGGALSDRLGAPWTVAIGGLASVFGAWWFSQQLPKVRAEARQLIMAQAMAPGEPAEEMTTPVVEVKED
;
A
#
# COMPACT_ATOMS: atom_id res chain seq x y z
N MET A 1 10.92 -7.74 -0.51
CA MET A 1 11.55 -9.04 -0.82
C MET A 1 10.80 -10.19 -0.14
N GLN A 2 10.67 -10.24 1.19
CA GLN A 2 10.01 -11.33 1.92
C GLN A 2 8.60 -11.64 1.42
N THR A 3 7.75 -10.64 1.22
CA THR A 3 6.35 -10.82 0.75
C THR A 3 6.28 -11.54 -0.60
N VAL A 4 7.19 -11.23 -1.53
CA VAL A 4 7.25 -11.88 -2.86
C VAL A 4 7.68 -13.33 -2.73
N ALA A 5 8.78 -13.59 -2.01
CA ALA A 5 9.27 -14.93 -1.78
C ALA A 5 8.26 -15.80 -0.99
N GLN A 6 7.55 -15.20 -0.03
CA GLN A 6 6.54 -15.89 0.77
C GLN A 6 5.30 -16.24 -0.07
N SER A 7 4.80 -15.32 -0.90
CA SER A 7 3.67 -15.61 -1.79
C SER A 7 4.04 -16.69 -2.81
N TRP A 8 5.27 -16.65 -3.34
CA TRP A 8 5.77 -17.69 -4.24
C TRP A 8 5.87 -19.06 -3.55
N LEU A 9 6.43 -19.10 -2.34
CA LEU A 9 6.53 -20.34 -1.55
C LEU A 9 5.16 -20.94 -1.24
N VAL A 10 4.18 -20.13 -0.79
CA VAL A 10 2.82 -20.60 -0.53
C VAL A 10 2.20 -21.18 -1.81
N TYR A 11 2.40 -20.51 -2.93
CA TYR A 11 1.90 -20.99 -4.21
C TYR A 11 2.55 -22.32 -4.63
N LYS A 12 3.88 -22.44 -4.52
CA LYS A 12 4.60 -23.70 -4.83
C LYS A 12 4.14 -24.88 -3.97
N LEU A 13 3.86 -24.64 -2.69
CA LEU A 13 3.42 -25.68 -1.78
C LEU A 13 1.98 -26.12 -2.00
N THR A 14 1.11 -25.26 -2.54
CA THR A 14 -0.34 -25.49 -2.50
C THR A 14 -1.04 -25.39 -3.85
N GLY A 15 -0.55 -24.54 -4.74
CA GLY A 15 -1.23 -24.18 -5.99
C GLY A 15 -2.58 -23.49 -5.80
N SER A 16 -2.96 -23.10 -4.56
CA SER A 16 -4.28 -22.59 -4.18
C SER A 16 -4.30 -21.08 -4.04
N GLY A 17 -5.22 -20.41 -4.72
CA GLY A 17 -5.50 -18.99 -4.57
C GLY A 17 -6.09 -18.67 -3.19
N LEU A 18 -6.90 -19.54 -2.62
CA LEU A 18 -7.47 -19.37 -1.28
C LEU A 18 -6.37 -19.29 -0.22
N LEU A 19 -5.36 -20.18 -0.27
CA LEU A 19 -4.29 -20.19 0.70
C LEU A 19 -3.35 -18.98 0.52
N LEU A 20 -3.12 -18.52 -0.71
CA LEU A 20 -2.47 -17.24 -0.97
C LEU A 20 -3.24 -16.08 -0.31
N GLY A 21 -4.56 -16.03 -0.52
CA GLY A 21 -5.44 -15.04 0.09
C GLY A 21 -5.46 -15.12 1.62
N ALA A 22 -5.50 -16.33 2.19
CA ALA A 22 -5.51 -16.56 3.62
C ALA A 22 -4.21 -16.10 4.31
N VAL A 23 -3.04 -16.36 3.71
CA VAL A 23 -1.75 -15.86 4.21
C VAL A 23 -1.67 -14.33 4.08
N GLY A 24 -2.16 -13.76 2.97
CA GLY A 24 -2.28 -12.31 2.80
C GLY A 24 -3.19 -11.68 3.85
N PHE A 25 -4.34 -12.30 4.13
CA PHE A 25 -5.26 -11.91 5.20
C PHE A 25 -4.57 -11.97 6.58
N ALA A 26 -3.91 -13.08 6.90
CA ALA A 26 -3.23 -13.28 8.17
C ALA A 26 -2.11 -12.25 8.41
N SER A 27 -1.41 -11.83 7.37
CA SER A 27 -0.33 -10.84 7.50
C SER A 27 -0.84 -9.40 7.73
N GLN A 28 -2.06 -9.10 7.32
CA GLN A 28 -2.58 -7.72 7.31
C GLN A 28 -3.65 -7.46 8.38
N ILE A 29 -4.48 -8.47 8.71
CA ILE A 29 -5.56 -8.28 9.68
C ILE A 29 -5.06 -7.89 11.08
N PRO A 30 -3.93 -8.42 11.60
CA PRO A 30 -3.40 -7.97 12.87
C PRO A 30 -2.96 -6.51 12.85
N VAL A 31 -2.43 -6.03 11.72
CA VAL A 31 -2.08 -4.60 11.55
C VAL A 31 -3.34 -3.75 11.75
N PHE A 32 -4.43 -4.12 11.10
CA PHE A 32 -5.70 -3.40 11.23
C PHE A 32 -6.25 -3.42 12.66
N LEU A 33 -6.24 -4.57 13.32
CA LEU A 33 -6.80 -4.73 14.67
C LEU A 33 -5.96 -4.07 15.76
N PHE A 34 -4.64 -4.14 15.66
CA PHE A 34 -3.72 -3.71 16.72
C PHE A 34 -3.04 -2.36 16.44
N ALA A 35 -3.22 -1.73 15.26
CA ALA A 35 -2.65 -0.42 14.98
C ALA A 35 -2.99 0.66 16.02
N PRO A 36 -4.23 0.74 16.58
CA PRO A 36 -4.53 1.69 17.66
C PRO A 36 -3.67 1.47 18.92
N LEU A 37 -3.41 0.20 19.28
CA LEU A 37 -2.53 -0.13 20.40
C LEU A 37 -1.07 0.22 20.11
N GLY A 38 -0.63 0.00 18.86
CA GLY A 38 0.69 0.43 18.38
C GLY A 38 0.88 1.95 18.49
N GLY A 39 -0.14 2.73 18.13
CA GLY A 39 -0.12 4.19 18.28
C GLY A 39 0.01 4.62 19.75
N ILE A 40 -0.81 4.05 20.64
CA ILE A 40 -0.72 4.32 22.10
C ILE A 40 0.68 3.97 22.63
N THR A 41 1.22 2.82 22.22
CA THR A 41 2.56 2.39 22.63
C THR A 41 3.63 3.36 22.16
N ALA A 42 3.55 3.83 20.90
CA ALA A 42 4.47 4.81 20.35
C ALA A 42 4.41 6.17 21.06
N ASP A 43 3.24 6.56 21.59
CA ASP A 43 3.06 7.81 22.31
C ASP A 43 3.52 7.73 23.78
N ARG A 44 3.40 6.56 24.41
CA ARG A 44 3.72 6.36 25.84
C ARG A 44 5.12 5.82 26.09
N SER A 45 5.77 5.24 25.07
CA SER A 45 7.06 4.58 25.21
C SER A 45 8.16 5.33 24.47
N ASN A 46 9.41 4.95 24.73
CA ASN A 46 10.55 5.41 23.93
C ASN A 46 10.43 4.81 22.51
N ARG A 47 10.16 5.66 21.52
CA ARG A 47 9.90 5.26 20.12
C ARG A 47 11.06 4.51 19.51
N GLN A 48 12.31 4.93 19.79
CA GLN A 48 13.50 4.23 19.33
C GLN A 48 13.54 2.79 19.84
N ARG A 49 13.26 2.57 21.12
CA ARG A 49 13.20 1.22 21.71
C ARG A 49 12.08 0.38 21.12
N VAL A 50 10.91 0.96 20.89
CA VAL A 50 9.80 0.27 20.23
C VAL A 50 10.21 -0.17 18.82
N VAL A 51 10.78 0.74 18.02
CA VAL A 51 11.23 0.39 16.66
C VAL A 51 12.33 -0.67 16.70
N ILE A 52 13.32 -0.57 17.59
CA ILE A 52 14.35 -1.62 17.72
C ILE A 52 13.73 -2.97 18.07
N ALA A 53 12.81 -3.01 19.04
CA ALA A 53 12.15 -4.26 19.46
C ALA A 53 11.34 -4.89 18.29
N THR A 54 10.62 -4.09 17.51
CA THR A 54 9.89 -4.58 16.33
C THR A 54 10.81 -5.05 15.21
N GLN A 55 11.95 -4.38 14.99
CA GLN A 55 12.96 -4.83 14.02
C GLN A 55 13.62 -6.16 14.46
N VAL A 56 13.93 -6.32 15.74
CA VAL A 56 14.47 -7.59 16.30
C VAL A 56 13.43 -8.70 16.15
N ALA A 57 12.17 -8.46 16.48
CA ALA A 57 11.10 -9.43 16.30
C ALA A 57 10.92 -9.82 14.82
N SER A 58 10.92 -8.84 13.90
CA SER A 58 10.85 -9.09 12.45
C SER A 58 12.04 -9.92 11.95
N MET A 59 13.25 -9.63 12.45
CA MET A 59 14.46 -10.39 12.14
C MET A 59 14.31 -11.85 12.58
N ILE A 60 13.89 -12.10 13.81
CA ILE A 60 13.69 -13.45 14.34
C ILE A 60 12.67 -14.22 13.49
N LEU A 61 11.52 -13.61 13.18
CA LEU A 61 10.49 -14.24 12.35
C LEU A 61 11.01 -14.58 10.94
N ALA A 62 11.79 -13.67 10.34
CA ALA A 62 12.39 -13.90 9.03
C ALA A 62 13.43 -15.03 9.06
N LEU A 63 14.28 -15.09 10.10
CA LEU A 63 15.28 -16.16 10.28
C LEU A 63 14.63 -17.52 10.60
N VAL A 64 13.55 -17.55 11.40
CA VAL A 64 12.77 -18.78 11.64
C VAL A 64 12.16 -19.29 10.34
N LEU A 65 11.55 -18.39 9.53
CA LEU A 65 11.02 -18.79 8.23
C LEU A 65 12.12 -19.30 7.29
N ALA A 66 13.29 -18.65 7.29
CA ALA A 66 14.46 -19.09 6.53
C ALA A 66 14.91 -20.48 6.95
N ALA A 67 15.07 -20.71 8.26
CA ALA A 67 15.51 -22.02 8.80
C ALA A 67 14.52 -23.14 8.45
N LEU A 68 13.21 -22.90 8.62
CA LEU A 68 12.17 -23.87 8.26
C LEU A 68 12.20 -24.19 6.75
N THR A 69 12.40 -23.17 5.92
CA THR A 69 12.43 -23.34 4.45
C THR A 69 13.70 -24.08 4.00
N LEU A 70 14.87 -23.69 4.52
CA LEU A 70 16.15 -24.32 4.17
C LEU A 70 16.26 -25.77 4.66
N THR A 71 15.60 -26.10 5.77
CA THR A 71 15.54 -27.47 6.30
C THR A 71 14.42 -28.31 5.68
N HIS A 72 13.67 -27.78 4.71
CA HIS A 72 12.53 -28.42 4.05
C HIS A 72 11.42 -28.87 5.02
N ARG A 73 11.29 -28.21 6.17
CA ARG A 73 10.26 -28.48 7.19
C ARG A 73 9.10 -27.48 7.17
N VAL A 74 9.15 -26.49 6.29
CA VAL A 74 8.13 -25.46 6.21
C VAL A 74 6.82 -26.04 5.71
N THR A 75 5.73 -25.75 6.41
CA THR A 75 4.35 -26.03 5.98
C THR A 75 3.56 -24.73 5.89
N VAL A 76 2.38 -24.78 5.25
CA VAL A 76 1.50 -23.62 5.13
C VAL A 76 1.05 -23.10 6.49
N LYS A 77 0.92 -23.99 7.50
CA LYS A 77 0.51 -23.60 8.85
C LYS A 77 1.57 -22.70 9.51
N GLU A 78 2.87 -23.06 9.43
CA GLU A 78 3.94 -22.23 9.96
C GLU A 78 4.01 -20.89 9.22
N ILE A 79 3.88 -20.91 7.88
CA ILE A 79 3.86 -19.66 7.09
C ILE A 79 2.72 -18.76 7.55
N PHE A 80 1.52 -19.31 7.76
CA PHE A 80 0.34 -18.56 8.21
C PHE A 80 0.57 -17.95 9.60
N VAL A 81 1.09 -18.73 10.55
CA VAL A 81 1.38 -18.25 11.91
C VAL A 81 2.46 -17.16 11.89
N LEU A 82 3.58 -17.38 11.17
CA LEU A 82 4.65 -16.39 11.05
C LEU A 82 4.19 -15.12 10.36
N ALA A 83 3.31 -15.23 9.35
CA ALA A 83 2.69 -14.08 8.69
C ALA A 83 1.80 -13.28 9.64
N ALA A 84 0.98 -13.96 10.45
CA ALA A 84 0.15 -13.31 11.47
C ALA A 84 0.98 -12.63 12.55
N LEU A 85 2.03 -13.28 13.04
CA LEU A 85 2.97 -12.69 14.02
C LEU A 85 3.69 -11.47 13.45
N LEU A 86 4.13 -11.54 12.19
CA LEU A 86 4.72 -10.38 11.51
C LEU A 86 3.71 -9.23 11.37
N GLY A 87 2.44 -9.56 11.11
CA GLY A 87 1.35 -8.59 11.11
C GLY A 87 1.18 -7.89 12.46
N VAL A 88 1.25 -8.64 13.58
CA VAL A 88 1.24 -8.05 14.93
C VAL A 88 2.45 -7.12 15.11
N VAL A 89 3.65 -7.56 14.75
CA VAL A 89 4.87 -6.73 14.86
C VAL A 89 4.71 -5.44 14.05
N ASN A 90 4.20 -5.52 12.82
CA ASN A 90 3.97 -4.36 11.96
C ASN A 90 2.93 -3.37 12.52
N ALA A 91 1.96 -3.85 13.28
CA ALA A 91 0.97 -2.99 13.96
C ALA A 91 1.62 -2.00 14.94
N PHE A 92 2.75 -2.36 15.53
CA PHE A 92 3.54 -1.49 16.42
C PHE A 92 4.65 -0.77 15.67
N ASP A 93 5.28 -1.43 14.68
CA ASP A 93 6.38 -0.86 13.90
C ASP A 93 5.96 0.37 13.08
N ILE A 94 4.85 0.26 12.34
CA ILE A 94 4.40 1.33 11.44
C ILE A 94 4.19 2.66 12.18
N PRO A 95 3.34 2.76 13.22
CA PRO A 95 3.15 4.00 13.95
C PRO A 95 4.40 4.42 14.73
N GLY A 96 5.15 3.47 15.29
CA GLY A 96 6.41 3.73 15.98
C GLY A 96 7.44 4.41 15.08
N ARG A 97 7.62 3.90 13.86
CA ARG A 97 8.57 4.44 12.88
C ARG A 97 8.16 5.82 12.37
N GLN A 98 6.86 6.01 12.09
CA GLN A 98 6.36 7.31 11.65
C GLN A 98 6.56 8.39 12.72
N ALA A 99 6.28 8.04 13.97
CA ALA A 99 6.48 8.95 15.08
C ALA A 99 7.97 9.21 15.38
N PHE A 100 8.82 8.19 15.23
CA PHE A 100 10.27 8.29 15.43
C PHE A 100 10.96 9.16 14.38
N LEU A 101 10.44 9.21 13.15
CA LEU A 101 10.97 10.08 12.10
C LEU A 101 11.01 11.56 12.54
N VAL A 102 9.94 12.02 13.20
CA VAL A 102 9.85 13.39 13.73
C VAL A 102 10.88 13.64 14.83
N ASP A 103 11.09 12.66 15.72
CA ASP A 103 12.06 12.75 16.81
C ASP A 103 13.51 12.75 16.29
N MET A 104 13.75 12.11 15.14
CA MET A 104 15.07 11.96 14.54
C MET A 104 15.56 13.25 13.85
N VAL A 105 14.69 13.93 13.11
CA VAL A 105 15.09 15.07 12.25
C VAL A 105 14.64 16.43 12.78
N GLY A 106 13.74 16.46 13.78
CA GLY A 106 13.14 17.70 14.25
C GLY A 106 12.08 18.27 13.30
N LYS A 107 11.53 19.44 13.64
CA LYS A 107 10.45 20.06 12.85
C LYS A 107 10.98 20.76 11.58
N GLU A 108 12.19 21.27 11.60
CA GLU A 108 12.77 22.06 10.50
C GLU A 108 13.01 21.19 9.26
N ASP A 109 13.57 19.98 9.43
CA ASP A 109 13.91 19.08 8.33
C ASP A 109 12.82 18.03 8.04
N LEU A 110 11.68 18.10 8.74
CA LEU A 110 10.63 17.08 8.65
C LEU A 110 10.09 16.89 7.23
N MET A 111 9.89 17.96 6.47
CA MET A 111 9.40 17.89 5.09
C MET A 111 10.38 17.14 4.19
N ASN A 112 11.66 17.44 4.30
CA ASN A 112 12.71 16.75 3.54
C ASN A 112 12.81 15.28 3.93
N ALA A 113 12.72 14.97 5.22
CA ALA A 113 12.75 13.60 5.72
C ALA A 113 11.53 12.78 5.22
N ILE A 114 10.33 13.36 5.21
CA ILE A 114 9.13 12.72 4.66
C ILE A 114 9.30 12.47 3.16
N ALA A 115 9.81 13.43 2.40
CA ALA A 115 10.05 13.29 0.97
C ALA A 115 11.06 12.18 0.67
N LEU A 116 12.18 12.14 1.41
CA LEU A 116 13.21 11.12 1.29
C LEU A 116 12.67 9.73 1.66
N ASN A 117 11.97 9.61 2.78
CA ASN A 117 11.35 8.35 3.22
C ASN A 117 10.35 7.83 2.19
N SER A 118 9.52 8.70 1.61
CA SER A 118 8.59 8.35 0.55
C SER A 118 9.31 7.88 -0.71
N SER A 119 10.39 8.55 -1.10
CA SER A 119 11.21 8.18 -2.25
C SER A 119 11.87 6.81 -2.06
N MET A 120 12.43 6.55 -0.88
CA MET A 120 13.01 5.25 -0.53
C MET A 120 11.95 4.14 -0.54
N PHE A 121 10.77 4.39 0.02
CA PHE A 121 9.68 3.43 0.05
C PHE A 121 9.19 3.07 -1.37
N ASN A 122 8.99 4.07 -2.22
CA ASN A 122 8.57 3.85 -3.61
C ASN A 122 9.69 3.18 -4.44
N GLY A 123 10.94 3.57 -4.25
CA GLY A 123 12.09 2.90 -4.88
C GLY A 123 12.19 1.43 -4.49
N ALA A 124 11.99 1.11 -3.20
CA ALA A 124 11.98 -0.25 -2.71
C ALA A 124 10.81 -1.09 -3.28
N ARG A 125 9.66 -0.50 -3.56
CA ARG A 125 8.53 -1.17 -4.24
C ARG A 125 8.84 -1.57 -5.67
N VAL A 126 9.69 -0.83 -6.36
CA VAL A 126 10.15 -1.16 -7.73
C VAL A 126 11.24 -2.22 -7.69
N VAL A 127 12.31 -1.94 -6.93
CA VAL A 127 13.53 -2.77 -6.92
C VAL A 127 13.31 -4.07 -6.14
N GLY A 128 12.55 -4.01 -5.05
CA GLY A 128 12.35 -5.14 -4.14
C GLY A 128 11.83 -6.41 -4.79
N PRO A 129 10.72 -6.37 -5.56
CA PRO A 129 10.21 -7.54 -6.26
C PRO A 129 11.16 -8.11 -7.31
N ALA A 130 11.83 -7.25 -8.08
CA ALA A 130 12.79 -7.68 -9.10
C ALA A 130 13.98 -8.41 -8.45
N VAL A 131 14.57 -7.85 -7.39
CA VAL A 131 15.66 -8.49 -6.64
C VAL A 131 15.17 -9.78 -5.98
N ALA A 132 13.97 -9.79 -5.40
CA ALA A 132 13.39 -10.99 -4.81
C ALA A 132 13.20 -12.10 -5.86
N GLY A 133 12.68 -11.78 -7.04
CA GLY A 133 12.51 -12.74 -8.12
C GLY A 133 13.83 -13.39 -8.54
N VAL A 134 14.90 -12.60 -8.70
CA VAL A 134 16.23 -13.10 -9.05
C VAL A 134 16.83 -13.94 -7.91
N LEU A 135 16.72 -13.50 -6.65
CA LEU A 135 17.25 -14.25 -5.50
C LEU A 135 16.52 -15.58 -5.33
N VAL A 136 15.18 -15.57 -5.40
CA VAL A 136 14.38 -16.79 -5.30
C VAL A 136 14.72 -17.75 -6.45
N ALA A 137 14.86 -17.23 -7.64
CA ALA A 137 15.15 -18.03 -8.82
C ALA A 137 16.56 -18.68 -8.79
N ARG A 138 17.57 -17.99 -8.25
CA ARG A 138 18.95 -18.51 -8.18
C ARG A 138 19.26 -19.30 -6.93
N LEU A 139 18.79 -18.83 -5.79
CA LEU A 139 19.18 -19.36 -4.47
C LEU A 139 18.03 -20.05 -3.74
N GLY A 140 16.79 -19.85 -4.21
CA GLY A 140 15.58 -20.33 -3.55
C GLY A 140 15.03 -19.37 -2.49
N GLU A 141 13.81 -19.68 -2.05
CA GLU A 141 13.03 -18.84 -1.12
C GLU A 141 13.72 -18.74 0.25
N GLY A 142 14.31 -19.82 0.73
CA GLY A 142 14.97 -19.88 2.05
C GLY A 142 16.13 -18.89 2.17
N TRP A 143 16.97 -18.78 1.14
CA TRP A 143 18.05 -17.80 1.10
C TRP A 143 17.55 -16.36 0.97
N CYS A 144 16.44 -16.15 0.25
CA CYS A 144 15.80 -14.84 0.21
C CYS A 144 15.31 -14.39 1.60
N PHE A 145 14.71 -15.30 2.38
CA PHE A 145 14.31 -15.01 3.76
C PHE A 145 15.51 -14.80 4.68
N PHE A 146 16.58 -15.56 4.51
CA PHE A 146 17.82 -15.41 5.28
C PHE A 146 18.46 -14.04 5.01
N ALA A 147 18.62 -13.66 3.75
CA ALA A 147 19.15 -12.34 3.36
C ALA A 147 18.30 -11.20 3.93
N ASN A 148 16.96 -11.34 3.89
CA ASN A 148 16.05 -10.39 4.53
C ASN A 148 16.26 -10.34 6.06
N GLY A 149 16.39 -11.50 6.74
CA GLY A 149 16.67 -11.56 8.15
C GLY A 149 17.98 -10.87 8.53
N VAL A 150 19.05 -11.13 7.77
CA VAL A 150 20.37 -10.51 7.99
C VAL A 150 20.34 -9.00 7.74
N SER A 151 19.54 -8.51 6.77
CA SER A 151 19.41 -7.08 6.48
C SER A 151 18.91 -6.25 7.67
N TYR A 152 18.11 -6.85 8.56
CA TYR A 152 17.66 -6.18 9.79
C TYR A 152 18.81 -5.83 10.73
N ILE A 153 19.93 -6.58 10.72
CA ILE A 153 21.11 -6.30 11.55
C ILE A 153 21.64 -4.90 11.23
N ALA A 154 21.73 -4.54 9.94
CA ALA A 154 22.19 -3.21 9.54
C ALA A 154 21.25 -2.11 10.05
N VAL A 155 19.92 -2.34 9.98
CA VAL A 155 18.92 -1.39 10.48
C VAL A 155 19.01 -1.25 12.01
N ILE A 156 19.08 -2.37 12.74
CA ILE A 156 19.18 -2.38 14.21
C ILE A 156 20.47 -1.69 14.65
N THR A 157 21.60 -1.99 14.00
CA THR A 157 22.89 -1.34 14.30
C THR A 157 22.80 0.16 14.07
N GLY A 158 22.24 0.61 12.93
CA GLY A 158 22.03 2.02 12.67
C GLY A 158 21.16 2.69 13.73
N LEU A 159 20.05 2.05 14.15
CA LEU A 159 19.18 2.58 15.21
C LEU A 159 19.88 2.66 16.57
N LEU A 160 20.73 1.69 16.91
CA LEU A 160 21.50 1.69 18.17
C LEU A 160 22.59 2.76 18.19
N MET A 161 23.15 3.10 17.05
CA MET A 161 24.16 4.16 16.92
C MET A 161 23.56 5.56 17.01
N MET A 162 22.24 5.72 16.85
CA MET A 162 21.56 7.00 16.94
C MET A 162 21.37 7.41 18.39
N ASN A 163 21.79 8.63 18.75
CA ASN A 163 21.54 9.24 20.05
C ASN A 163 20.40 10.26 19.94
N VAL A 164 19.15 9.79 20.00
CA VAL A 164 17.97 10.64 19.87
C VAL A 164 17.41 10.95 21.26
N HIS A 165 17.42 12.23 21.62
CA HIS A 165 16.82 12.71 22.85
C HIS A 165 15.32 12.97 22.61
N ALA A 166 14.47 12.03 22.99
CA ALA A 166 13.02 12.19 22.90
C ALA A 166 12.55 13.14 24.04
N PRO A 167 11.87 14.24 23.71
CA PRO A 167 11.27 15.09 24.75
C PRO A 167 10.21 14.33 25.53
N ALA A 168 10.15 14.57 26.87
CA ALA A 168 9.08 14.02 27.72
C ALA A 168 7.74 14.54 27.23
N ARG A 169 6.81 13.64 26.90
CA ARG A 169 5.49 14.00 26.38
C ARG A 169 4.42 13.81 27.42
N ALA A 170 3.54 14.85 27.54
CA ALA A 170 2.32 14.76 28.31
C ALA A 170 1.33 13.83 27.59
N SER A 171 0.81 12.84 28.30
CA SER A 171 -0.26 11.95 27.83
C SER A 171 -1.51 12.80 27.54
N LEU A 172 -1.92 12.90 26.29
CA LEU A 172 -3.22 13.44 25.92
C LEU A 172 -4.30 12.42 26.35
N GLY A 173 -5.09 12.79 27.33
CA GLY A 173 -6.04 11.95 28.06
C GLY A 173 -7.32 11.54 27.29
N THR A 174 -7.32 11.47 25.96
CA THR A 174 -8.49 11.13 25.15
C THR A 174 -8.44 9.68 24.66
N SER A 175 -9.58 8.99 24.74
CA SER A 175 -9.71 7.60 24.29
C SER A 175 -9.51 7.47 22.77
N PRO A 176 -8.62 6.60 22.28
CA PRO A 176 -8.45 6.37 20.85
C PRO A 176 -9.73 5.92 20.13
N PHE A 177 -10.60 5.19 20.83
CA PHE A 177 -11.89 4.75 20.28
C PHE A 177 -12.85 5.91 20.03
N GLU A 178 -12.88 6.93 20.89
CA GLU A 178 -13.70 8.13 20.68
C GLU A 178 -13.25 8.89 19.43
N HIS A 179 -11.95 9.00 19.20
CA HIS A 179 -11.39 9.61 17.99
C HIS A 179 -11.81 8.88 16.72
N ILE A 180 -11.82 7.55 16.74
CA ILE A 180 -12.25 6.74 15.58
C ILE A 180 -13.74 6.94 15.30
N ILE A 181 -14.58 6.87 16.35
CA ILE A 181 -16.04 7.04 16.22
C ILE A 181 -16.36 8.44 15.68
N GLU A 182 -15.65 9.46 16.17
CA GLU A 182 -15.85 10.83 15.70
C GLU A 182 -15.41 11.01 14.25
N GLY A 183 -14.31 10.35 13.84
CA GLY A 183 -13.90 10.27 12.44
C GLY A 183 -14.98 9.65 11.55
N PHE A 184 -15.55 8.51 11.93
CA PHE A 184 -16.65 7.88 11.21
C PHE A 184 -17.91 8.75 11.17
N ARG A 185 -18.24 9.42 12.25
CA ARG A 185 -19.39 10.34 12.30
C ARG A 185 -19.20 11.52 11.35
N PHE A 186 -18.00 12.11 11.31
CA PHE A 186 -17.68 13.20 10.39
C PHE A 186 -17.74 12.74 8.94
N VAL A 187 -17.11 11.62 8.60
CA VAL A 187 -17.16 11.01 7.27
C VAL A 187 -18.60 10.72 6.84
N GLY A 188 -19.40 10.14 7.73
CA GLY A 188 -20.82 9.82 7.45
C GLY A 188 -21.65 11.06 7.08
N LYS A 189 -21.33 12.21 7.67
CA LYS A 189 -22.03 13.49 7.43
C LYS A 189 -21.49 14.26 6.21
N THR A 190 -20.26 13.97 5.75
CA THR A 190 -19.57 14.71 4.68
C THR A 190 -19.60 13.91 3.40
N ALA A 191 -20.57 14.19 2.52
CA ALA A 191 -20.81 13.40 1.31
C ALA A 191 -19.58 13.28 0.38
N PRO A 192 -18.78 14.33 0.11
CA PRO A 192 -17.58 14.21 -0.73
C PRO A 192 -16.56 13.23 -0.18
N ILE A 193 -16.27 13.27 1.13
CA ILE A 193 -15.30 12.41 1.77
C ILE A 193 -15.81 10.96 1.80
N ARG A 194 -17.10 10.78 2.10
CA ARG A 194 -17.74 9.46 2.07
C ARG A 194 -17.67 8.80 0.70
N ALA A 195 -17.95 9.56 -0.38
CA ALA A 195 -17.87 9.05 -1.75
C ALA A 195 -16.45 8.59 -2.13
N LEU A 196 -15.43 9.36 -1.76
CA LEU A 196 -14.02 8.98 -1.97
C LEU A 196 -13.63 7.74 -1.19
N LEU A 197 -14.05 7.63 0.08
CA LEU A 197 -13.73 6.48 0.92
C LEU A 197 -14.46 5.21 0.49
N VAL A 198 -15.71 5.30 0.01
CA VAL A 198 -16.43 4.16 -0.57
C VAL A 198 -15.72 3.68 -1.83
N LEU A 199 -15.34 4.58 -2.72
CA LEU A 199 -14.58 4.22 -3.92
C LEU A 199 -13.25 3.56 -3.58
N LEU A 200 -12.52 4.10 -2.61
CA LEU A 200 -11.27 3.52 -2.11
C LEU A 200 -11.49 2.11 -1.55
N GLY A 201 -12.56 1.91 -0.77
CA GLY A 201 -12.94 0.62 -0.22
C GLY A 201 -13.26 -0.42 -1.30
N VAL A 202 -14.03 -0.03 -2.33
CA VAL A 202 -14.32 -0.90 -3.47
C VAL A 202 -13.02 -1.32 -4.17
N VAL A 203 -12.14 -0.38 -4.51
CA VAL A 203 -10.87 -0.68 -5.18
C VAL A 203 -9.97 -1.55 -4.31
N SER A 204 -9.90 -1.26 -3.00
CA SER A 204 -9.09 -2.05 -2.06
C SER A 204 -9.60 -3.50 -1.95
N MET A 205 -10.91 -3.69 -1.86
CA MET A 205 -11.52 -5.00 -1.68
C MET A 205 -11.53 -5.84 -2.96
N THR A 206 -11.78 -5.23 -4.11
CA THR A 206 -11.99 -5.97 -5.37
C THR A 206 -10.83 -5.86 -6.35
N GLY A 207 -10.17 -4.71 -6.41
CA GLY A 207 -9.07 -4.46 -7.34
C GLY A 207 -7.73 -4.98 -6.82
N MET A 208 -7.39 -4.76 -5.55
CA MET A 208 -6.08 -5.12 -4.99
C MET A 208 -5.76 -6.62 -4.90
N PRO A 209 -6.73 -7.56 -4.86
CA PRO A 209 -6.43 -9.00 -4.86
C PRO A 209 -5.56 -9.49 -6.01
N TYR A 210 -5.47 -8.76 -7.14
CA TYR A 210 -4.58 -9.11 -8.25
C TYR A 210 -3.12 -9.33 -7.80
N VAL A 211 -2.66 -8.56 -6.80
CA VAL A 211 -1.29 -8.67 -6.27
C VAL A 211 -1.07 -10.05 -5.63
N VAL A 212 -2.07 -10.53 -4.89
CA VAL A 212 -2.02 -11.82 -4.19
C VAL A 212 -2.07 -12.99 -5.19
N LEU A 213 -2.80 -12.81 -6.31
CA LEU A 213 -2.95 -13.82 -7.36
C LEU A 213 -1.80 -13.81 -8.39
N MET A 214 -0.88 -12.86 -8.31
CA MET A 214 0.22 -12.70 -9.26
C MET A 214 1.09 -13.97 -9.43
N PRO A 215 1.39 -14.79 -8.39
CA PRO A 215 2.10 -16.07 -8.57
C PRO A 215 1.39 -17.02 -9.53
N ILE A 216 0.05 -17.08 -9.53
CA ILE A 216 -0.74 -17.92 -10.44
C ILE A 216 -0.56 -17.45 -11.89
N PHE A 217 -0.57 -16.15 -12.13
CA PHE A 217 -0.28 -15.59 -13.46
C PHE A 217 1.13 -15.89 -13.91
N ALA A 218 2.12 -15.71 -13.05
CA ALA A 218 3.52 -15.92 -13.36
C ALA A 218 3.86 -17.36 -13.78
N ASP A 219 3.20 -18.34 -13.16
CA ASP A 219 3.49 -19.76 -13.38
C ASP A 219 2.54 -20.41 -14.38
N ARG A 220 1.22 -20.35 -14.16
CA ARG A 220 0.23 -21.12 -14.95
C ARG A 220 -0.20 -20.42 -16.23
N ILE A 221 -0.38 -19.09 -16.20
CA ILE A 221 -1.01 -18.37 -17.31
C ILE A 221 0.04 -17.87 -18.30
N LEU A 222 1.13 -17.29 -17.79
CA LEU A 222 2.17 -16.65 -18.61
C LEU A 222 3.41 -17.55 -18.82
N HIS A 223 3.21 -18.86 -18.82
CA HIS A 223 4.30 -19.85 -18.88
C HIS A 223 5.11 -19.81 -20.20
N ARG A 224 4.59 -19.22 -21.29
CA ARG A 224 5.20 -19.21 -22.63
C ARG A 224 6.13 -18.02 -22.89
N GLY A 225 6.60 -17.26 -21.89
CA GLY A 225 7.46 -16.10 -22.11
C GLY A 225 8.54 -15.95 -21.05
N GLY A 226 9.55 -15.13 -21.33
CA GLY A 226 10.64 -14.84 -20.40
C GLY A 226 11.72 -15.93 -20.34
N GLN A 227 11.73 -16.91 -21.24
CA GLN A 227 12.75 -17.97 -21.30
C GLN A 227 14.15 -17.40 -21.56
N GLU A 228 14.25 -16.35 -22.38
CA GLU A 228 15.51 -15.65 -22.67
C GLU A 228 16.14 -15.04 -21.41
N LEU A 229 15.33 -14.48 -20.52
CA LEU A 229 15.81 -13.93 -19.26
C LEU A 229 16.28 -15.02 -18.28
N ALA A 230 15.65 -16.18 -18.28
CA ALA A 230 16.06 -17.29 -17.43
C ALA A 230 17.39 -17.90 -17.86
N SER A 231 17.66 -17.97 -19.15
CA SER A 231 18.98 -18.38 -19.66
C SER A 231 20.07 -17.39 -19.26
N LEU A 232 19.79 -16.09 -19.29
CA LEU A 232 20.70 -15.03 -18.81
C LEU A 232 20.94 -15.07 -17.30
N ILE A 233 19.89 -15.43 -16.53
CA ILE A 233 19.97 -15.52 -15.06
C ILE A 233 20.54 -16.88 -14.62
N GLY A 234 20.60 -17.90 -15.50
CA GLY A 234 21.04 -19.25 -15.17
C GLY A 234 20.13 -19.95 -14.14
N SER A 235 18.82 -19.68 -14.21
CA SER A 235 17.84 -20.14 -13.22
C SER A 235 16.94 -21.24 -13.78
N GLN A 236 16.60 -22.21 -12.92
CA GLN A 236 15.62 -23.25 -13.23
C GLN A 236 14.18 -22.83 -12.84
N ASP A 237 14.01 -21.84 -11.97
CA ASP A 237 12.70 -21.35 -11.49
C ASP A 237 12.25 -20.10 -12.28
N LEU A 238 11.73 -20.35 -13.48
CA LEU A 238 11.19 -19.31 -14.38
C LEU A 238 10.01 -18.55 -13.79
N GLY A 239 9.19 -19.20 -12.98
CA GLY A 239 8.00 -18.60 -12.39
C GLY A 239 8.36 -17.48 -11.40
N ALA A 240 9.39 -17.69 -10.57
CA ALA A 240 9.86 -16.67 -9.64
C ALA A 240 10.43 -15.43 -10.37
N VAL A 241 11.16 -15.63 -11.47
CA VAL A 241 11.66 -14.53 -12.31
C VAL A 241 10.51 -13.73 -12.91
N ARG A 242 9.54 -14.41 -13.50
CA ARG A 242 8.34 -13.77 -14.06
C ARG A 242 7.56 -12.99 -13.01
N LEU A 243 7.36 -13.57 -11.83
CA LEU A 243 6.71 -12.89 -10.71
C LEU A 243 7.42 -11.59 -10.34
N GLY A 244 8.74 -11.63 -10.20
CA GLY A 244 9.57 -10.47 -9.90
C GLY A 244 9.43 -9.37 -10.95
N ILE A 245 9.45 -9.71 -12.24
CA ILE A 245 9.32 -8.77 -13.37
C ILE A 245 7.90 -8.16 -13.40
N LEU A 246 6.86 -8.98 -13.28
CA LEU A 246 5.46 -8.52 -13.28
C LEU A 246 5.20 -7.53 -12.13
N MET A 247 5.63 -7.88 -10.91
CA MET A 247 5.49 -6.98 -9.76
C MET A 247 6.37 -5.73 -9.89
N GLY A 248 7.57 -5.88 -10.47
CA GLY A 248 8.46 -4.76 -10.78
C GLY A 248 7.83 -3.77 -11.76
N ALA A 249 7.19 -4.27 -12.83
CA ALA A 249 6.49 -3.45 -13.82
C ALA A 249 5.36 -2.64 -13.17
N ALA A 250 4.53 -3.27 -12.34
CA ALA A 250 3.51 -2.54 -11.57
C ALA A 250 4.13 -1.48 -10.65
N GLY A 251 5.27 -1.79 -10.03
CA GLY A 251 6.06 -0.85 -9.21
C GLY A 251 6.55 0.36 -10.01
N VAL A 252 7.12 0.14 -11.20
CA VAL A 252 7.56 1.22 -12.11
C VAL A 252 6.37 2.11 -12.48
N GLY A 253 5.23 1.51 -12.85
CA GLY A 253 4.00 2.26 -13.11
C GLY A 253 3.59 3.13 -11.93
N ALA A 254 3.61 2.57 -10.71
CA ALA A 254 3.27 3.30 -9.48
C ALA A 254 4.24 4.46 -9.21
N LEU A 255 5.54 4.28 -9.45
CA LEU A 255 6.54 5.35 -9.33
C LEU A 255 6.25 6.50 -10.31
N LEU A 256 5.96 6.18 -11.58
CA LEU A 256 5.59 7.18 -12.58
C LEU A 256 4.30 7.93 -12.19
N GLY A 257 3.30 7.23 -11.64
CA GLY A 257 2.09 7.83 -11.11
C GLY A 257 2.36 8.80 -9.96
N ALA A 258 3.22 8.41 -9.01
CA ALA A 258 3.63 9.27 -7.90
C ALA A 258 4.36 10.53 -8.39
N LEU A 259 5.28 10.38 -9.34
CA LEU A 259 6.00 11.52 -9.94
C LEU A 259 5.05 12.46 -10.69
N THR A 260 4.08 11.90 -11.45
CA THR A 260 3.08 12.71 -12.15
C THR A 260 2.27 13.57 -11.18
N LEU A 261 1.88 13.03 -10.02
CA LEU A 261 1.16 13.81 -9.03
C LEU A 261 2.06 14.84 -8.35
N ALA A 262 3.31 14.49 -8.05
CA ALA A 262 4.29 15.41 -7.43
C ALA A 262 4.61 16.63 -8.32
N MET A 263 4.57 16.47 -9.64
CA MET A 263 4.78 17.57 -10.61
C MET A 263 3.55 18.48 -10.74
N ARG A 264 2.45 18.16 -10.08
CA ARG A 264 1.21 18.92 -10.17
C ARG A 264 1.05 19.84 -8.97
N SER A 265 0.79 21.12 -9.22
CA SER A 265 0.41 22.09 -8.21
C SER A 265 -1.11 22.12 -8.00
N GLY A 266 -1.54 22.14 -6.73
CA GLY A 266 -2.91 22.38 -6.31
C GLY A 266 -3.91 21.21 -6.49
N VAL A 267 -5.08 21.39 -5.89
CA VAL A 267 -6.15 20.36 -5.80
C VAL A 267 -7.20 20.43 -6.90
N LYS A 268 -7.13 21.47 -7.77
CA LYS A 268 -8.12 21.72 -8.81
C LYS A 268 -8.17 20.54 -9.81
N GLY A 269 -9.35 19.96 -10.01
CA GLY A 269 -9.56 18.85 -10.95
C GLY A 269 -9.16 17.45 -10.42
N LEU A 270 -8.64 17.30 -9.20
CA LEU A 270 -8.28 15.99 -8.64
C LEU A 270 -9.46 15.02 -8.58
N GLY A 271 -10.69 15.50 -8.33
CA GLY A 271 -11.87 14.63 -8.34
C GLY A 271 -12.11 13.93 -9.69
N THR A 272 -11.84 14.63 -10.83
CA THR A 272 -11.89 13.99 -12.16
C THR A 272 -10.78 12.97 -12.31
N TRP A 273 -9.57 13.29 -11.85
CA TRP A 273 -8.43 12.38 -11.88
C TRP A 273 -8.71 11.10 -11.11
N VAL A 274 -9.31 11.19 -9.91
CA VAL A 274 -9.73 10.02 -9.13
C VAL A 274 -10.64 9.11 -9.95
N SER A 275 -11.67 9.67 -10.62
CA SER A 275 -12.59 8.88 -11.46
C SER A 275 -11.89 8.25 -12.66
N VAL A 276 -11.15 9.06 -13.44
CA VAL A 276 -10.45 8.60 -14.65
C VAL A 276 -9.38 7.56 -14.31
N CYS A 277 -8.60 7.78 -13.25
CA CYS A 277 -7.58 6.83 -12.84
C CYS A 277 -8.19 5.54 -12.29
N CYS A 278 -9.31 5.60 -11.57
CA CYS A 278 -10.00 4.40 -11.12
C CYS A 278 -10.54 3.57 -12.30
N ALA A 279 -11.11 4.23 -13.31
CA ALA A 279 -11.54 3.58 -14.55
C ALA A 279 -10.35 2.99 -15.33
N GLY A 280 -9.28 3.77 -15.49
CA GLY A 280 -8.04 3.33 -16.15
C GLY A 280 -7.40 2.12 -15.45
N PHE A 281 -7.37 2.10 -14.12
CA PHE A 281 -6.95 0.95 -13.33
C PHE A 281 -7.80 -0.27 -13.63
N GLY A 282 -9.13 -0.14 -13.58
CA GLY A 282 -10.05 -1.25 -13.83
C GLY A 282 -9.94 -1.81 -15.25
N VAL A 283 -9.86 -0.94 -16.28
CA VAL A 283 -9.66 -1.34 -17.68
C VAL A 283 -8.32 -2.06 -17.85
N SER A 284 -7.25 -1.51 -17.29
CA SER A 284 -5.92 -2.13 -17.38
C SER A 284 -5.88 -3.51 -16.70
N LEU A 285 -6.59 -3.68 -15.57
CA LEU A 285 -6.74 -4.99 -14.91
C LEU A 285 -7.49 -5.99 -15.77
N ILE A 286 -8.57 -5.58 -16.44
CA ILE A 286 -9.34 -6.45 -17.34
C ILE A 286 -8.47 -6.90 -18.51
N LEU A 287 -7.75 -5.98 -19.12
CA LEU A 287 -6.82 -6.32 -20.22
C LEU A 287 -5.70 -7.26 -19.76
N PHE A 288 -5.11 -7.00 -18.58
CA PHE A 288 -4.12 -7.88 -17.97
C PHE A 288 -4.69 -9.27 -17.68
N ALA A 289 -5.90 -9.37 -17.13
CA ALA A 289 -6.54 -10.62 -16.74
C ALA A 289 -6.64 -11.63 -17.89
N PHE A 290 -6.90 -11.15 -19.10
CA PHE A 290 -7.05 -12.00 -20.31
C PHE A 290 -5.78 -12.05 -21.18
N SER A 291 -4.71 -11.39 -20.77
CA SER A 291 -3.42 -11.48 -21.48
C SER A 291 -2.79 -12.86 -21.31
N THR A 292 -2.39 -13.48 -22.40
CA THR A 292 -1.66 -14.76 -22.46
C THR A 292 -0.19 -14.57 -22.81
N SER A 293 0.22 -13.36 -23.21
CA SER A 293 1.60 -13.02 -23.54
C SER A 293 2.31 -12.39 -22.35
N PHE A 294 3.46 -12.92 -21.96
CA PHE A 294 4.24 -12.41 -20.83
C PHE A 294 4.62 -10.93 -21.01
N TRP A 295 5.19 -10.56 -22.15
CA TRP A 295 5.63 -9.19 -22.41
C TRP A 295 4.48 -8.20 -22.52
N LEU A 296 3.34 -8.63 -23.10
CA LEU A 296 2.12 -7.82 -23.09
C LEU A 296 1.61 -7.60 -21.66
N SER A 297 1.65 -8.63 -20.82
CA SER A 297 1.27 -8.53 -19.41
C SER A 297 2.17 -7.59 -18.61
N VAL A 298 3.49 -7.62 -18.86
CA VAL A 298 4.45 -6.67 -18.30
C VAL A 298 4.09 -5.24 -18.71
N LEU A 299 3.78 -5.02 -20.00
CA LEU A 299 3.38 -3.70 -20.50
C LEU A 299 2.05 -3.22 -19.87
N LEU A 300 1.07 -4.12 -19.73
CA LEU A 300 -0.25 -3.80 -19.14
C LEU A 300 -0.18 -3.52 -17.64
N LEU A 301 0.79 -4.08 -16.92
CA LEU A 301 0.99 -3.81 -15.50
C LEU A 301 1.59 -2.42 -15.22
N LEU A 302 2.24 -1.79 -16.17
CA LEU A 302 2.67 -0.39 -16.04
C LEU A 302 1.48 0.55 -15.81
N PRO A 303 0.44 0.59 -16.67
CA PRO A 303 -0.74 1.41 -16.41
C PRO A 303 -1.54 0.96 -15.19
N VAL A 304 -1.57 -0.33 -14.83
CA VAL A 304 -2.19 -0.80 -13.58
C VAL A 304 -1.55 -0.10 -12.39
N GLY A 305 -0.21 -0.14 -12.28
CA GLY A 305 0.52 0.53 -11.20
C GLY A 305 0.37 2.05 -11.23
N TYR A 306 0.43 2.66 -12.41
CA TYR A 306 0.30 4.10 -12.62
C TYR A 306 -1.06 4.62 -12.13
N PHE A 307 -2.14 4.04 -12.60
CA PHE A 307 -3.48 4.52 -12.31
C PHE A 307 -3.89 4.27 -10.85
N ILE A 308 -3.53 3.13 -10.27
CA ILE A 308 -3.84 2.87 -8.85
C ILE A 308 -3.12 3.85 -7.93
N MET A 309 -1.85 4.17 -8.20
CA MET A 309 -1.09 5.13 -7.42
C MET A 309 -1.67 6.53 -7.51
N LEU A 310 -2.00 6.98 -8.72
CA LEU A 310 -2.65 8.28 -8.93
C LEU A 310 -4.02 8.38 -8.25
N GLN A 311 -4.85 7.34 -8.37
CA GLN A 311 -6.17 7.29 -7.74
C GLN A 311 -6.06 7.40 -6.22
N MET A 312 -5.17 6.61 -5.61
CA MET A 312 -4.98 6.60 -4.15
C MET A 312 -4.41 7.93 -3.64
N ALA A 313 -3.34 8.42 -4.27
CA ALA A 313 -2.67 9.63 -3.85
C ALA A 313 -3.54 10.87 -4.07
N SER A 314 -4.28 10.95 -5.20
CA SER A 314 -5.24 12.03 -5.47
C SER A 314 -6.41 12.01 -4.48
N SER A 315 -6.92 10.83 -4.12
CA SER A 315 -7.98 10.70 -3.10
C SER A 315 -7.49 11.15 -1.73
N ASN A 316 -6.27 10.76 -1.35
CA ASN A 316 -5.63 11.16 -0.10
C ASN A 316 -5.48 12.68 -0.02
N THR A 317 -4.89 13.31 -1.05
CA THR A 317 -4.70 14.77 -1.13
C THR A 317 -6.03 15.51 -1.06
N LEU A 318 -7.04 15.03 -1.81
CA LEU A 318 -8.34 15.69 -1.85
C LEU A 318 -9.07 15.59 -0.49
N ILE A 319 -9.00 14.45 0.19
CA ILE A 319 -9.57 14.29 1.53
C ILE A 319 -8.88 15.23 2.52
N GLN A 320 -7.54 15.28 2.53
CA GLN A 320 -6.81 16.16 3.44
C GLN A 320 -7.12 17.65 3.20
N ALA A 321 -7.35 18.05 1.96
CA ALA A 321 -7.70 19.43 1.62
C ALA A 321 -9.13 19.83 2.05
N MET A 322 -10.03 18.86 2.27
CA MET A 322 -11.41 19.11 2.69
C MET A 322 -11.64 19.02 4.20
N VAL A 323 -10.68 18.43 4.93
CA VAL A 323 -10.88 18.11 6.37
C VAL A 323 -10.23 19.18 7.25
N PRO A 324 -10.98 19.77 8.22
CA PRO A 324 -10.42 20.70 9.20
C PRO A 324 -9.25 20.09 9.99
N ASP A 325 -8.26 20.91 10.35
CA ASP A 325 -7.04 20.44 11.03
C ASP A 325 -7.34 19.63 12.31
N ALA A 326 -8.33 20.05 13.08
CA ALA A 326 -8.76 19.36 14.29
C ALA A 326 -9.29 17.93 14.05
N LEU A 327 -9.80 17.62 12.85
CA LEU A 327 -10.37 16.33 12.47
C LEU A 327 -9.49 15.55 11.49
N ARG A 328 -8.38 16.16 11.02
CA ARG A 328 -7.52 15.56 9.97
C ARG A 328 -7.00 14.19 10.38
N GLY A 329 -6.42 14.06 11.55
CA GLY A 329 -5.91 12.78 12.05
C GLY A 329 -7.00 11.70 12.15
N ARG A 330 -8.21 12.06 12.63
CA ARG A 330 -9.35 11.16 12.79
C ARG A 330 -9.88 10.68 11.43
N THR A 331 -10.02 11.58 10.48
CA THR A 331 -10.47 11.24 9.11
C THR A 331 -9.42 10.40 8.36
N MET A 332 -8.14 10.70 8.54
CA MET A 332 -7.06 9.91 7.93
C MET A 332 -6.94 8.52 8.56
N ALA A 333 -7.30 8.35 9.82
CA ALA A 333 -7.45 7.02 10.42
C ALA A 333 -8.55 6.21 9.70
N VAL A 334 -9.73 6.81 9.46
CA VAL A 334 -10.81 6.15 8.69
C VAL A 334 -10.35 5.82 7.25
N TYR A 335 -9.61 6.73 6.59
CA TYR A 335 -9.01 6.46 5.27
C TYR A 335 -8.11 5.23 5.30
N SER A 336 -7.20 5.16 6.27
CA SER A 336 -6.30 4.01 6.44
C SER A 336 -7.08 2.72 6.74
N MET A 337 -8.13 2.79 7.55
CA MET A 337 -9.00 1.66 7.84
C MET A 337 -9.75 1.16 6.59
N MET A 338 -10.27 2.05 5.75
CA MET A 338 -10.91 1.67 4.49
C MET A 338 -9.93 1.00 3.53
N PHE A 339 -8.71 1.49 3.43
CA PHE A 339 -7.70 0.91 2.55
C PHE A 339 -7.08 -0.37 3.12
N MET A 340 -6.47 -0.28 4.33
CA MET A 340 -5.72 -1.40 4.92
C MET A 340 -6.63 -2.47 5.55
N GLY A 341 -7.84 -2.10 5.97
CA GLY A 341 -8.77 -3.04 6.59
C GLY A 341 -9.56 -3.87 5.57
N LEU A 342 -9.89 -3.31 4.39
CA LEU A 342 -10.63 -4.02 3.35
C LEU A 342 -9.72 -4.85 2.43
N ALA A 343 -8.45 -4.48 2.27
CA ALA A 343 -7.51 -5.22 1.43
C ALA A 343 -7.32 -6.69 1.87
N PRO A 344 -7.17 -7.03 3.17
CA PRO A 344 -7.09 -8.42 3.61
C PRO A 344 -8.36 -9.22 3.28
N VAL A 345 -9.53 -8.62 3.50
CA VAL A 345 -10.83 -9.24 3.18
C VAL A 345 -10.90 -9.49 1.67
N GLY A 346 -10.49 -8.50 0.87
CA GLY A 346 -10.39 -8.65 -0.58
C GLY A 346 -9.43 -9.76 -1.00
N ALA A 347 -8.26 -9.87 -0.36
CA ALA A 347 -7.28 -10.93 -0.61
C ALA A 347 -7.86 -12.33 -0.36
N LEU A 348 -8.57 -12.51 0.76
CA LEU A 348 -9.21 -13.78 1.10
C LEU A 348 -10.34 -14.12 0.13
N LEU A 349 -11.24 -13.19 -0.15
CA LEU A 349 -12.35 -13.37 -1.08
C LEU A 349 -11.86 -13.59 -2.52
N GLY A 350 -10.87 -12.80 -2.95
CA GLY A 350 -10.25 -12.96 -4.27
C GLY A 350 -9.53 -14.29 -4.40
N GLY A 351 -8.84 -14.75 -3.36
CA GLY A 351 -8.24 -16.08 -3.32
C GLY A 351 -9.29 -17.21 -3.45
N ALA A 352 -10.36 -17.13 -2.66
CA ALA A 352 -11.46 -18.10 -2.71
C ALA A 352 -12.17 -18.11 -4.07
N LEU A 353 -12.39 -16.95 -4.67
CA LEU A 353 -13.01 -16.80 -5.98
C LEU A 353 -12.09 -17.33 -7.09
N SER A 354 -10.79 -17.14 -6.95
CA SER A 354 -9.79 -17.64 -7.88
C SER A 354 -9.75 -19.18 -7.95
N ASP A 355 -9.96 -19.88 -6.84
CA ASP A 355 -10.00 -21.34 -6.84
C ASP A 355 -11.29 -21.89 -7.53
N ARG A 356 -12.36 -21.09 -7.60
CA ARG A 356 -13.63 -21.46 -8.23
C ARG A 356 -13.74 -21.05 -9.70
N LEU A 357 -13.40 -19.80 -10.01
CA LEU A 357 -13.57 -19.21 -11.34
C LEU A 357 -12.27 -19.10 -12.12
N GLY A 358 -11.13 -19.32 -11.45
CA GLY A 358 -9.80 -19.04 -11.98
C GLY A 358 -9.33 -17.60 -11.75
N ALA A 359 -8.01 -17.42 -11.70
CA ALA A 359 -7.40 -16.11 -11.45
C ALA A 359 -7.77 -15.05 -12.50
N PRO A 360 -7.83 -15.34 -13.83
CA PRO A 360 -8.22 -14.34 -14.82
C PRO A 360 -9.60 -13.74 -14.56
N TRP A 361 -10.60 -14.55 -14.37
CA TRP A 361 -11.96 -14.07 -14.11
C TRP A 361 -12.08 -13.31 -12.82
N THR A 362 -11.36 -13.74 -11.78
CA THR A 362 -11.35 -13.04 -10.48
C THR A 362 -10.76 -11.63 -10.63
N VAL A 363 -9.66 -11.49 -11.34
CA VAL A 363 -9.02 -10.18 -11.58
C VAL A 363 -9.90 -9.31 -12.49
N ALA A 364 -10.52 -9.90 -13.52
CA ALA A 364 -11.44 -9.19 -14.40
C ALA A 364 -12.68 -8.65 -13.65
N ILE A 365 -13.27 -9.44 -12.74
CA ILE A 365 -14.37 -9.00 -11.86
C ILE A 365 -13.91 -7.80 -11.00
N GLY A 366 -12.70 -7.86 -10.43
CA GLY A 366 -12.13 -6.75 -9.68
C GLY A 366 -11.94 -5.50 -10.53
N GLY A 367 -11.50 -5.67 -11.77
CA GLY A 367 -11.39 -4.59 -12.76
C GLY A 367 -12.75 -3.99 -13.10
N LEU A 368 -13.77 -4.82 -13.36
CA LEU A 368 -15.16 -4.38 -13.63
C LEU A 368 -15.74 -3.61 -12.44
N ALA A 369 -15.55 -4.10 -11.22
CA ALA A 369 -16.00 -3.41 -10.00
C ALA A 369 -15.33 -2.03 -9.87
N SER A 370 -14.05 -1.92 -10.22
CA SER A 370 -13.33 -0.64 -10.23
C SER A 370 -13.86 0.33 -11.29
N VAL A 371 -14.16 -0.15 -12.51
CA VAL A 371 -14.78 0.65 -13.57
C VAL A 371 -16.18 1.12 -13.16
N PHE A 372 -16.99 0.22 -12.59
CA PHE A 372 -18.31 0.57 -12.09
C PHE A 372 -18.24 1.59 -10.94
N GLY A 373 -17.30 1.40 -10.00
CA GLY A 373 -17.03 2.36 -8.93
C GLY A 373 -16.64 3.74 -9.46
N ALA A 374 -15.81 3.80 -10.50
CA ALA A 374 -15.42 5.02 -11.17
C ALA A 374 -16.62 5.71 -11.85
N TRP A 375 -17.46 4.94 -12.53
CA TRP A 375 -18.69 5.44 -13.15
C TRP A 375 -19.65 5.97 -12.08
N TRP A 376 -19.91 5.23 -11.02
CA TRP A 376 -20.74 5.67 -9.89
C TRP A 376 -20.22 6.97 -9.27
N PHE A 377 -18.92 7.07 -9.04
CA PHE A 377 -18.29 8.27 -8.48
C PHE A 377 -18.40 9.45 -9.45
N SER A 378 -18.25 9.22 -10.76
CA SER A 378 -18.37 10.26 -11.78
C SER A 378 -19.76 10.89 -11.80
N GLN A 379 -20.83 10.12 -11.56
CA GLN A 379 -22.20 10.63 -11.47
C GLN A 379 -22.40 11.56 -10.25
N GLN A 380 -21.65 11.30 -9.17
CA GLN A 380 -21.70 12.15 -7.98
C GLN A 380 -20.76 13.35 -8.04
N LEU A 381 -19.84 13.36 -9.00
CA LEU A 381 -18.78 14.36 -9.11
C LEU A 381 -19.27 15.82 -9.13
N PRO A 382 -20.40 16.19 -9.79
CA PRO A 382 -20.90 17.57 -9.76
C PRO A 382 -21.26 18.03 -8.33
N LYS A 383 -21.97 17.18 -7.56
CA LYS A 383 -22.34 17.45 -6.16
C LYS A 383 -21.09 17.47 -5.25
N VAL A 384 -20.23 16.47 -5.41
CA VAL A 384 -18.96 16.38 -4.67
C VAL A 384 -18.09 17.61 -4.88
N ARG A 385 -18.02 18.13 -6.12
CA ARG A 385 -17.25 19.36 -6.42
C ARG A 385 -17.81 20.60 -5.75
N ALA A 386 -19.13 20.78 -5.78
CA ALA A 386 -19.77 21.94 -5.17
C ALA A 386 -19.51 21.97 -3.66
N GLU A 387 -19.76 20.86 -2.96
CA GLU A 387 -19.55 20.75 -1.52
C GLU A 387 -18.06 20.81 -1.15
N ALA A 388 -17.17 20.12 -1.91
CA ALA A 388 -15.72 20.15 -1.69
C ALA A 388 -15.17 21.57 -1.81
N ARG A 389 -15.63 22.34 -2.80
CA ARG A 389 -15.24 23.74 -2.98
C ARG A 389 -15.63 24.60 -1.78
N GLN A 390 -16.84 24.42 -1.25
CA GLN A 390 -17.28 25.12 -0.03
C GLN A 390 -16.43 24.78 1.18
N LEU A 391 -16.11 23.49 1.39
CA LEU A 391 -15.27 23.03 2.49
C LEU A 391 -13.84 23.60 2.39
N ILE A 392 -13.24 23.58 1.20
CA ILE A 392 -11.88 24.10 0.98
C ILE A 392 -11.86 25.62 1.19
N MET A 393 -12.87 26.38 0.68
CA MET A 393 -12.97 27.81 0.90
C MET A 393 -13.18 28.15 2.38
N ALA A 394 -14.00 27.39 3.10
CA ALA A 394 -14.22 27.61 4.54
C ALA A 394 -12.93 27.42 5.36
N GLN A 395 -12.05 26.53 4.93
CA GLN A 395 -10.73 26.34 5.56
C GLN A 395 -9.74 27.47 5.24
N ALA A 396 -9.76 27.98 4.00
CA ALA A 396 -8.93 29.12 3.62
C ALA A 396 -9.35 30.42 4.33
N MET A 397 -10.59 30.51 4.81
CA MET A 397 -11.12 31.66 5.58
C MET A 397 -10.96 31.50 7.10
N ALA A 398 -10.60 30.31 7.61
CA ALA A 398 -10.35 30.12 9.03
C ALA A 398 -9.01 30.82 9.42
N PRO A 399 -8.90 31.50 10.58
CA PRO A 399 -7.70 32.22 10.97
C PRO A 399 -6.58 31.23 11.36
N GLY A 400 -5.74 30.96 10.41
CA GLY A 400 -4.53 30.16 10.51
C GLY A 400 -3.92 30.15 9.13
N GLU A 401 -2.82 30.85 8.92
CA GLU A 401 -2.06 31.15 7.72
C GLU A 401 -2.74 30.82 6.38
N PRO A 402 -3.02 31.83 5.54
CA PRO A 402 -3.57 31.59 4.22
C PRO A 402 -2.57 30.75 3.41
N ALA A 403 -3.03 29.68 2.79
CA ALA A 403 -2.27 29.02 1.74
C ALA A 403 -2.09 30.02 0.59
N GLU A 404 -0.92 30.64 0.51
CA GLU A 404 -0.57 31.69 -0.45
C GLU A 404 -0.71 31.29 -1.92
N GLU A 405 -1.00 30.02 -2.21
CA GLU A 405 -1.06 29.50 -3.60
C GLU A 405 -2.48 29.45 -4.22
N MET A 406 -3.53 29.89 -3.55
CA MET A 406 -4.89 29.85 -4.12
C MET A 406 -5.42 31.18 -4.66
N THR A 407 -4.67 32.25 -4.58
CA THR A 407 -5.00 33.54 -5.16
C THR A 407 -4.21 33.82 -6.42
N THR A 408 -4.54 33.13 -7.53
CA THR A 408 -4.35 33.77 -8.83
C THR A 408 -5.46 34.80 -8.99
N PRO A 409 -5.14 36.08 -9.17
CA PRO A 409 -6.14 37.10 -9.37
C PRO A 409 -6.94 36.78 -10.64
N VAL A 410 -8.27 36.90 -10.53
CA VAL A 410 -9.14 36.99 -11.68
C VAL A 410 -8.64 38.19 -12.49
N VAL A 411 -8.15 37.92 -13.70
CA VAL A 411 -7.83 38.95 -14.65
C VAL A 411 -9.15 39.73 -14.91
N GLU A 412 -9.22 40.95 -14.42
CA GLU A 412 -10.24 41.90 -14.86
C GLU A 412 -10.09 42.06 -16.37
N VAL A 413 -11.05 41.54 -17.09
CA VAL A 413 -11.27 41.95 -18.50
C VAL A 413 -11.72 43.40 -18.44
N LYS A 414 -10.83 44.33 -18.78
CA LYS A 414 -11.23 45.69 -19.12
C LYS A 414 -12.05 45.62 -20.41
N GLU A 415 -13.32 45.96 -20.28
CA GLU A 415 -14.11 46.43 -21.40
C GLU A 415 -13.54 47.79 -21.85
N ASP A 416 -13.10 47.86 -23.10
CA ASP A 416 -13.02 49.03 -23.95
C ASP A 416 -13.87 48.77 -25.20
#